data_9757ccfb8bde4ffd06c59d3c26152c11
#
_entry.id   9757ccfb8bde4ffd06c59d3c26152c11
#
_cell.length_a   1.000
_cell.length_b   1.000
_cell.length_c   1.000
_cell.angle_alpha   90.00
_cell.angle_beta   90.00
_cell.angle_gamma   90.00
#
_symmetry.space_group_name_H-M   'P 1'
#
loop_
_entity.id
_entity.type
_entity.pdbx_description
1 polymer ?
#
loop_
_entity_poly.entity_id
_entity_poly.type
_entity_poly.pdbx_seq_one_letter_code
_entity_poly.pdbx_strand_id
1 'polypeptide(L)'
;MNKRRLLGLLCLMALLATSCDNKGDYWGAMETSKTTLTLERICDMATLSQDSVNLLSDIMGVNTEELYRADAVMIGKVTGGEAGHYYYPRFLIAKDKEMKEVIMEAYIRHNTGNTFYAFLDPDMLTLGETYYCAMNDYQYGYSGRPGLLDHVLGENSNKERFSEVKAFRLSGLPKLIVHDTQFTGYSYYLSAEVRFKTDAGIIEQGACYSSVKELPEITDQKALARGTRMYNYSNFEVEVMDLLPATHYYIRPYVTTEEGTGYGPVAEFTTERGTEPVINNFSLYQYNGTAVELYASFYTNDFLITNYGYSYGVYSQETGVVTNEQMIEVPFTDDYRQTFDEIVTGLRPGTLYAFRVYAKNGVGISYSNYRTIEIPVE
;
A
#
# COMPACT_ATOMS: atom_id res chain seq x y z
N MET A 1 5.42 -17.80 -14.14
CA MET A 1 4.84 -16.61 -14.77
C MET A 1 3.50 -16.95 -15.38
N ASN A 2 2.40 -16.41 -14.89
CA ASN A 2 1.04 -16.89 -15.18
C ASN A 2 0.58 -16.36 -16.55
N LYS A 3 0.01 -17.22 -17.42
CA LYS A 3 -0.43 -16.86 -18.78
C LYS A 3 -1.35 -15.62 -18.87
N ARG A 4 -2.09 -15.30 -17.80
CA ARG A 4 -2.94 -14.09 -17.72
C ARG A 4 -2.13 -12.78 -17.53
N ARG A 5 -0.96 -12.85 -16.86
CA ARG A 5 -0.02 -11.71 -16.73
C ARG A 5 0.67 -11.43 -18.07
N LEU A 6 0.99 -12.48 -18.84
CA LEU A 6 1.61 -12.35 -20.14
C LEU A 6 0.68 -11.70 -21.19
N LEU A 7 -0.63 -11.94 -21.12
CA LEU A 7 -1.60 -11.34 -22.05
C LEU A 7 -1.82 -9.85 -21.75
N GLY A 8 -1.84 -9.44 -20.49
CA GLY A 8 -1.87 -8.02 -20.09
C GLY A 8 -0.61 -7.27 -20.53
N LEU A 9 0.55 -7.89 -20.35
CA LEU A 9 1.85 -7.31 -20.77
C LEU A 9 2.00 -7.27 -22.30
N LEU A 10 1.55 -8.31 -23.01
CA LEU A 10 1.60 -8.37 -24.48
C LEU A 10 0.67 -7.34 -25.15
N CYS A 11 -0.51 -7.06 -24.60
CA CYS A 11 -1.37 -6.00 -25.12
C CYS A 11 -0.78 -4.59 -24.90
N LEU A 12 0.03 -4.38 -23.85
CA LEU A 12 0.70 -3.11 -23.61
C LEU A 12 2.03 -2.98 -24.37
N MET A 13 2.78 -4.07 -24.56
CA MET A 13 4.03 -4.06 -25.35
C MET A 13 3.83 -3.88 -26.86
N ALA A 14 2.65 -4.21 -27.38
CA ALA A 14 2.32 -3.91 -28.79
C ALA A 14 2.19 -2.39 -29.09
N LEU A 15 2.11 -1.56 -28.03
CA LEU A 15 2.07 -0.09 -28.13
C LEU A 15 3.47 0.57 -28.17
N LEU A 16 4.56 -0.18 -27.93
CA LEU A 16 5.91 0.38 -27.76
C LEU A 16 6.73 0.53 -29.06
N ALA A 17 6.18 0.21 -30.23
CA ALA A 17 6.96 0.16 -31.46
C ALA A 17 6.62 1.26 -32.46
N THR A 18 6.63 2.55 -32.08
CA THR A 18 6.81 3.62 -33.08
C THR A 18 7.46 4.85 -32.45
N SER A 19 8.58 5.23 -33.03
CA SER A 19 9.53 6.26 -32.62
C SER A 19 8.98 7.67 -32.53
N CYS A 20 9.61 8.44 -31.65
CA CYS A 20 9.54 9.89 -31.52
C CYS A 20 10.07 10.60 -32.76
N ASP A 21 9.35 11.62 -33.20
CA ASP A 21 9.96 12.78 -33.87
C ASP A 21 9.25 14.05 -33.42
N ASN A 22 10.00 14.87 -32.69
CA ASN A 22 9.60 16.22 -32.28
C ASN A 22 9.90 17.21 -33.39
N LYS A 23 8.89 17.88 -33.97
CA LYS A 23 9.09 19.18 -34.65
C LYS A 23 7.80 20.02 -34.72
N GLY A 24 7.85 21.15 -34.04
CA GLY A 24 7.37 22.48 -34.46
C GLY A 24 5.87 22.72 -34.64
N ASP A 25 5.37 23.68 -33.92
CA ASP A 25 4.03 24.24 -33.94
C ASP A 25 3.59 24.72 -35.32
N TYR A 26 2.52 24.14 -35.87
CA TYR A 26 1.75 24.75 -36.96
C TYR A 26 0.25 24.43 -36.83
N TRP A 27 -0.54 25.47 -36.72
CA TRP A 27 -2.01 25.39 -36.71
C TRP A 27 -2.51 25.42 -38.17
N GLY A 28 -2.90 24.28 -38.71
CA GLY A 28 -3.50 24.15 -40.06
C GLY A 28 -4.89 23.54 -39.97
N ALA A 29 -5.81 23.99 -40.84
CA ALA A 29 -7.13 23.40 -40.96
C ALA A 29 -7.03 21.94 -41.41
N MET A 30 -7.67 21.04 -40.66
CA MET A 30 -7.63 19.60 -40.91
C MET A 30 -8.70 19.17 -41.89
N GLU A 31 -8.34 18.40 -42.89
CA GLU A 31 -9.30 17.54 -43.61
C GLU A 31 -9.53 16.26 -42.77
N THR A 32 -10.63 16.24 -42.01
CA THR A 32 -10.98 15.16 -41.09
C THR A 32 -11.36 13.84 -41.78
N SER A 33 -11.51 13.82 -43.08
CA SER A 33 -12.02 12.67 -43.85
C SER A 33 -11.08 11.45 -43.90
N LYS A 34 -9.82 11.58 -43.45
CA LYS A 34 -8.79 10.53 -43.58
C LYS A 34 -8.30 9.95 -42.25
N THR A 35 -8.83 10.41 -41.13
CA THR A 35 -8.41 9.92 -39.82
C THR A 35 -9.36 8.85 -39.28
N THR A 36 -8.80 7.91 -38.55
CA THR A 36 -9.56 6.92 -37.74
C THR A 36 -9.29 7.18 -36.27
N LEU A 37 -10.36 7.39 -35.54
CA LEU A 37 -10.34 7.54 -34.08
C LEU A 37 -10.63 6.19 -33.43
N THR A 38 -9.81 5.78 -32.48
CA THR A 38 -9.99 4.54 -31.73
C THR A 38 -9.88 4.84 -30.25
N LEU A 39 -10.97 4.69 -29.50
CA LEU A 39 -10.94 4.65 -28.05
C LEU A 39 -10.44 3.26 -27.63
N GLU A 40 -9.16 3.16 -27.24
CA GLU A 40 -8.53 1.88 -26.96
C GLU A 40 -8.97 1.34 -25.59
N ARG A 41 -8.90 2.18 -24.55
CA ARG A 41 -9.14 1.75 -23.18
C ARG A 41 -9.65 2.87 -22.29
N ILE A 42 -10.44 2.50 -21.29
CA ILE A 42 -10.80 3.31 -20.13
C ILE A 42 -10.32 2.55 -18.90
N CYS A 43 -9.42 3.17 -18.15
CA CYS A 43 -8.80 2.58 -16.95
C CYS A 43 -9.39 3.25 -15.72
N ASP A 44 -10.20 2.54 -14.94
CA ASP A 44 -10.58 2.96 -13.59
C ASP A 44 -9.36 2.82 -12.66
N MET A 45 -8.85 3.95 -12.16
CA MET A 45 -7.62 3.99 -11.39
C MET A 45 -7.72 3.28 -10.04
N ALA A 46 -8.93 3.10 -9.49
CA ALA A 46 -9.14 2.36 -8.26
C ALA A 46 -8.98 0.83 -8.41
N THR A 47 -9.04 0.33 -9.65
CA THR A 47 -8.97 -1.11 -9.95
C THR A 47 -7.68 -1.56 -10.61
N LEU A 48 -6.82 -0.62 -10.99
CA LEU A 48 -5.54 -0.95 -11.64
C LEU A 48 -4.55 -1.56 -10.63
N SER A 49 -3.83 -2.58 -11.10
CA SER A 49 -2.67 -3.06 -10.37
C SER A 49 -1.53 -2.03 -10.39
N GLN A 50 -0.68 -2.07 -9.36
CA GLN A 50 0.51 -1.20 -9.29
C GLN A 50 1.39 -1.28 -10.54
N ASP A 51 1.63 -2.50 -11.06
CA ASP A 51 2.41 -2.68 -12.30
C ASP A 51 1.78 -1.95 -13.48
N SER A 52 0.45 -1.93 -13.57
CA SER A 52 -0.26 -1.21 -14.63
C SER A 52 -0.15 0.30 -14.45
N VAL A 53 -0.18 0.79 -13.20
CA VAL A 53 0.01 2.22 -12.90
C VAL A 53 1.45 2.64 -13.18
N ASN A 54 2.45 1.86 -12.75
CA ASN A 54 3.86 2.13 -13.04
C ASN A 54 4.12 2.18 -14.56
N LEU A 55 3.56 1.23 -15.30
CA LEU A 55 3.71 1.18 -16.74
C LEU A 55 3.04 2.38 -17.44
N LEU A 56 1.86 2.80 -17.00
CA LEU A 56 1.23 4.03 -17.50
C LEU A 56 2.09 5.26 -17.17
N SER A 57 2.64 5.33 -15.95
CA SER A 57 3.57 6.38 -15.53
C SER A 57 4.78 6.47 -16.46
N ASP A 58 5.43 5.35 -16.76
CA ASP A 58 6.59 5.29 -17.65
C ASP A 58 6.26 5.70 -19.09
N ILE A 59 5.14 5.20 -19.63
CA ILE A 59 4.71 5.53 -21.00
C ILE A 59 4.38 7.02 -21.14
N MET A 60 3.75 7.59 -20.13
CA MET A 60 3.28 8.98 -20.17
C MET A 60 4.33 9.98 -19.68
N GLY A 61 5.37 9.52 -18.97
CA GLY A 61 6.36 10.41 -18.37
C GLY A 61 5.78 11.27 -17.22
N VAL A 62 4.72 10.81 -16.57
CA VAL A 62 4.09 11.44 -15.41
C VAL A 62 4.39 10.62 -14.16
N ASN A 63 4.37 11.23 -12.97
CA ASN A 63 4.57 10.48 -11.76
C ASN A 63 3.31 9.67 -11.38
N THR A 64 3.49 8.61 -10.63
CA THR A 64 2.39 7.72 -10.18
C THR A 64 1.38 8.45 -9.30
N GLU A 65 1.80 9.46 -8.53
CA GLU A 65 0.92 10.27 -7.68
C GLU A 65 -0.10 11.06 -8.51
N GLU A 66 0.34 11.62 -9.65
CA GLU A 66 -0.56 12.33 -10.57
C GLU A 66 -1.62 11.38 -11.16
N LEU A 67 -1.22 10.15 -11.52
CA LEU A 67 -2.13 9.11 -11.99
C LEU A 67 -3.15 8.71 -10.91
N TYR A 68 -2.71 8.54 -9.66
CA TYR A 68 -3.61 8.18 -8.56
C TYR A 68 -4.61 9.28 -8.21
N ARG A 69 -4.34 10.54 -8.55
CA ARG A 69 -5.31 11.63 -8.38
C ARG A 69 -6.47 11.56 -9.35
N ALA A 70 -6.29 10.99 -10.55
CA ALA A 70 -7.38 10.81 -11.51
C ALA A 70 -8.33 9.69 -11.09
N ASP A 71 -9.61 9.81 -11.46
CA ASP A 71 -10.58 8.72 -11.29
C ASP A 71 -10.44 7.67 -12.37
N ALA A 72 -10.21 8.12 -13.61
CA ALA A 72 -9.93 7.25 -14.72
C ALA A 72 -8.93 7.87 -15.69
N VAL A 73 -8.23 7.03 -16.43
CA VAL A 73 -7.41 7.40 -17.59
C VAL A 73 -8.05 6.79 -18.84
N MET A 74 -8.34 7.64 -19.81
CA MET A 74 -8.87 7.24 -21.11
C MET A 74 -7.75 7.26 -22.12
N ILE A 75 -7.59 6.17 -22.85
CA ILE A 75 -6.52 5.98 -23.84
C ILE A 75 -7.14 5.87 -25.22
N GLY A 76 -6.71 6.72 -26.12
CA GLY A 76 -7.20 6.73 -27.48
C GLY A 76 -6.11 6.96 -28.49
N LYS A 77 -6.37 6.56 -29.72
CA LYS A 77 -5.42 6.62 -30.83
C LYS A 77 -6.05 7.28 -32.06
N VAL A 78 -5.26 8.10 -32.72
CA VAL A 78 -5.60 8.66 -34.03
C VAL A 78 -4.69 8.03 -35.06
N THR A 79 -5.27 7.43 -36.09
CA THR A 79 -4.51 6.85 -37.22
C THR A 79 -5.00 7.40 -38.56
N GLY A 80 -4.15 7.38 -39.58
CA GLY A 80 -4.42 8.02 -40.86
C GLY A 80 -4.20 9.54 -40.82
N GLY A 81 -4.63 10.25 -41.84
CA GLY A 81 -4.38 11.68 -42.02
C GLY A 81 -3.09 12.00 -42.79
N GLU A 82 -2.81 13.29 -42.97
CA GLU A 82 -1.64 13.77 -43.68
C GLU A 82 -0.43 13.91 -42.75
N ALA A 83 0.74 13.56 -43.21
CA ALA A 83 1.97 13.70 -42.44
C ALA A 83 2.23 15.17 -42.08
N GLY A 84 2.49 15.43 -40.79
CA GLY A 84 2.78 16.77 -40.27
C GLY A 84 1.56 17.53 -39.72
N HIS A 85 0.39 16.94 -39.73
CA HIS A 85 -0.80 17.53 -39.11
C HIS A 85 -0.95 17.02 -37.67
N TYR A 86 -1.15 17.94 -36.73
CA TYR A 86 -1.44 17.61 -35.32
C TYR A 86 -2.95 17.48 -35.14
N TYR A 87 -3.37 16.37 -34.56
CA TYR A 87 -4.75 16.07 -34.25
C TYR A 87 -4.97 16.26 -32.74
N TYR A 88 -6.00 17.02 -32.37
CA TYR A 88 -6.44 17.16 -30.98
C TYR A 88 -7.80 16.50 -30.84
N PRO A 89 -7.84 15.17 -30.64
CA PRO A 89 -9.08 14.51 -30.36
C PRO A 89 -9.61 14.95 -28.99
N ARG A 90 -10.92 14.87 -28.82
CA ARG A 90 -11.57 15.06 -27.53
C ARG A 90 -12.07 13.73 -27.03
N PHE A 91 -12.12 13.56 -25.72
CA PHE A 91 -12.73 12.42 -25.06
C PHE A 91 -14.04 12.92 -24.42
N LEU A 92 -15.14 12.63 -25.04
CA LEU A 92 -16.46 13.06 -24.61
C LEU A 92 -17.09 11.97 -23.76
N ILE A 93 -17.74 12.38 -22.68
CA ILE A 93 -18.46 11.51 -21.74
C ILE A 93 -19.94 11.86 -21.78
N ALA A 94 -20.80 10.86 -21.97
CA ALA A 94 -22.23 11.00 -22.06
C ALA A 94 -22.96 10.04 -21.11
N LYS A 95 -24.25 10.35 -20.83
CA LYS A 95 -25.13 9.46 -20.08
C LYS A 95 -25.78 8.39 -20.96
N ASP A 96 -25.76 8.56 -22.27
CA ASP A 96 -26.36 7.65 -23.23
C ASP A 96 -25.36 7.16 -24.30
N LYS A 97 -25.62 5.94 -24.81
CA LYS A 97 -24.77 5.29 -25.81
C LYS A 97 -24.75 6.01 -27.14
N GLU A 98 -25.79 6.75 -27.45
CA GLU A 98 -25.92 7.51 -28.69
C GLU A 98 -25.16 8.84 -28.64
N MET A 99 -24.48 9.14 -27.52
CA MET A 99 -23.73 10.38 -27.29
C MET A 99 -24.57 11.65 -27.45
N LYS A 100 -25.87 11.59 -27.14
CA LYS A 100 -26.79 12.74 -27.24
C LYS A 100 -26.74 13.62 -26.01
N GLU A 101 -26.58 13.03 -24.82
CA GLU A 101 -26.45 13.73 -23.55
C GLU A 101 -24.99 13.74 -23.12
N VAL A 102 -24.14 14.49 -23.85
CA VAL A 102 -22.75 14.71 -23.45
C VAL A 102 -22.72 15.63 -22.25
N ILE A 103 -22.12 15.16 -21.15
CA ILE A 103 -22.08 15.85 -19.87
C ILE A 103 -20.73 16.53 -19.61
N MET A 104 -19.65 16.02 -20.22
CA MET A 104 -18.33 16.59 -20.04
C MET A 104 -17.32 16.11 -21.08
N GLU A 105 -16.17 16.76 -21.07
CA GLU A 105 -14.97 16.38 -21.79
C GLU A 105 -13.86 16.05 -20.79
N ALA A 106 -13.19 14.89 -20.97
CA ALA A 106 -12.01 14.56 -20.20
C ALA A 106 -10.77 15.24 -20.80
N TYR A 107 -9.95 15.83 -19.94
CA TYR A 107 -8.79 16.61 -20.38
C TYR A 107 -7.64 15.73 -20.86
N ILE A 108 -7.13 15.98 -22.06
CA ILE A 108 -5.87 15.38 -22.51
C ILE A 108 -4.73 15.99 -21.72
N ARG A 109 -4.05 15.15 -20.94
CA ARG A 109 -2.89 15.52 -20.13
C ARG A 109 -1.58 15.18 -20.82
N HIS A 110 -1.60 14.14 -21.65
CA HIS A 110 -0.40 13.65 -22.32
C HIS A 110 -0.70 13.02 -23.66
N ASN A 111 0.32 13.00 -24.53
CA ASN A 111 0.27 12.21 -25.77
C ASN A 111 1.65 11.65 -26.11
N THR A 112 1.66 10.45 -26.67
CA THR A 112 2.86 9.79 -27.19
C THR A 112 2.61 9.42 -28.64
N GLY A 113 3.22 10.18 -29.57
CA GLY A 113 2.92 10.05 -30.98
C GLY A 113 1.43 10.29 -31.25
N ASN A 114 0.76 9.28 -31.78
CA ASN A 114 -0.67 9.34 -32.13
C ASN A 114 -1.57 8.77 -31.02
N THR A 115 -1.04 8.44 -29.86
CA THR A 115 -1.79 7.97 -28.71
C THR A 115 -1.98 9.10 -27.71
N PHE A 116 -3.23 9.30 -27.28
CA PHE A 116 -3.64 10.38 -26.39
C PHE A 116 -4.17 9.81 -25.10
N TYR A 117 -3.84 10.47 -24.00
CA TYR A 117 -4.22 10.09 -22.63
C TYR A 117 -5.01 11.23 -22.02
N ALA A 118 -6.29 10.98 -21.77
CA ALA A 118 -7.16 11.96 -21.11
C ALA A 118 -7.45 11.49 -19.68
N PHE A 119 -7.42 12.44 -18.76
CA PHE A 119 -7.69 12.20 -17.35
C PHE A 119 -9.10 12.65 -17.00
N LEU A 120 -9.79 11.80 -16.28
CA LEU A 120 -11.01 12.16 -15.59
C LEU A 120 -10.62 12.66 -14.19
N ASP A 121 -10.82 13.93 -13.95
CA ASP A 121 -10.54 14.54 -12.66
C ASP A 121 -11.48 13.97 -11.57
N PRO A 122 -11.07 14.00 -10.28
CA PRO A 122 -11.87 13.47 -9.19
C PRO A 122 -13.25 14.15 -9.09
N ASP A 123 -14.21 13.40 -8.64
CA ASP A 123 -15.58 13.88 -8.30
C ASP A 123 -16.43 14.43 -9.46
N MET A 124 -16.00 14.18 -10.69
CA MET A 124 -16.74 14.64 -11.86
C MET A 124 -17.92 13.73 -12.23
N LEU A 125 -17.89 12.45 -11.83
CA LEU A 125 -18.93 11.47 -12.13
C LEU A 125 -19.42 10.77 -10.86
N THR A 126 -20.68 10.35 -10.88
CA THR A 126 -21.28 9.56 -9.79
C THR A 126 -20.78 8.12 -9.86
N LEU A 127 -20.36 7.58 -8.74
CA LEU A 127 -19.94 6.18 -8.65
C LEU A 127 -21.10 5.24 -8.90
N GLY A 128 -20.78 4.09 -9.50
CA GLY A 128 -21.76 3.06 -9.74
C GLY A 128 -22.74 3.32 -10.88
N GLU A 129 -22.74 4.51 -11.46
CA GLU A 129 -23.51 4.80 -12.67
C GLU A 129 -22.74 4.37 -13.92
N THR A 130 -23.49 4.04 -14.97
CA THR A 130 -22.90 3.71 -16.26
C THR A 130 -22.83 4.96 -17.11
N TYR A 131 -21.63 5.24 -17.62
CA TYR A 131 -21.33 6.31 -18.54
C TYR A 131 -20.79 5.75 -19.86
N TYR A 132 -20.80 6.57 -20.87
CA TYR A 132 -20.33 6.23 -22.20
C TYR A 132 -19.28 7.23 -22.61
N CYS A 133 -18.18 6.74 -23.19
CA CYS A 133 -17.09 7.56 -23.68
C CYS A 133 -16.79 7.25 -25.13
N ALA A 134 -16.54 8.30 -25.88
CA ALA A 134 -16.04 8.21 -27.24
C ALA A 134 -15.01 9.30 -27.51
N MET A 135 -14.10 9.03 -28.42
CA MET A 135 -13.27 10.07 -29.03
C MET A 135 -14.05 10.74 -30.12
N ASN A 136 -13.86 12.06 -30.23
CA ASN A 136 -14.42 12.89 -31.28
C ASN A 136 -13.29 13.71 -31.89
N ASP A 137 -13.30 13.90 -33.21
CA ASP A 137 -12.39 14.85 -33.84
C ASP A 137 -13.03 16.24 -33.90
N TYR A 138 -12.22 17.23 -33.52
CA TYR A 138 -12.66 18.61 -33.45
C TYR A 138 -12.14 19.36 -34.65
N GLN A 139 -13.05 19.96 -35.46
CA GLN A 139 -12.69 20.94 -36.44
C GLN A 139 -12.72 22.34 -35.85
N TYR A 140 -11.57 23.02 -35.81
CA TYR A 140 -11.51 24.42 -35.49
C TYR A 140 -12.14 25.24 -36.63
N GLY A 141 -13.36 25.73 -36.43
CA GLY A 141 -13.90 26.84 -37.21
C GLY A 141 -13.31 28.17 -36.69
N TYR A 142 -12.89 29.00 -37.58
CA TYR A 142 -12.19 30.28 -37.32
C TYR A 142 -13.17 31.34 -36.76
N SER A 143 -13.67 31.22 -35.54
CA SER A 143 -14.33 32.33 -34.83
C SER A 143 -14.62 31.98 -33.36
N GLY A 144 -13.69 32.36 -32.50
CA GLY A 144 -13.96 32.43 -31.06
C GLY A 144 -14.14 31.06 -30.37
N ARG A 145 -13.75 30.94 -29.12
CA ARG A 145 -13.99 29.74 -28.28
C ARG A 145 -15.50 29.52 -28.13
N PRO A 146 -16.11 28.51 -28.75
CA PRO A 146 -17.46 28.15 -28.43
C PRO A 146 -17.47 27.41 -27.07
N GLY A 147 -18.50 27.64 -26.28
CA GLY A 147 -18.74 26.85 -25.09
C GLY A 147 -18.97 25.37 -25.43
N LEU A 148 -18.70 24.47 -24.50
CA LEU A 148 -18.85 23.01 -24.63
C LEU A 148 -20.19 22.59 -25.25
N LEU A 149 -21.27 23.34 -24.97
CA LEU A 149 -22.63 23.08 -25.41
C LEU A 149 -22.96 23.62 -26.83
N ASP A 150 -22.26 24.63 -27.30
CA ASP A 150 -22.58 25.27 -28.57
C ASP A 150 -22.22 24.41 -29.80
N HIS A 151 -21.33 23.43 -29.62
CA HIS A 151 -20.93 22.49 -30.67
C HIS A 151 -21.74 21.22 -30.75
N VAL A 152 -22.36 20.81 -29.66
CA VAL A 152 -23.21 19.62 -29.61
C VAL A 152 -24.60 19.89 -30.18
N LEU A 153 -25.06 21.14 -30.16
CA LEU A 153 -26.40 21.54 -30.56
C LEU A 153 -26.50 22.37 -31.86
N GLY A 154 -25.39 22.64 -32.52
CA GLY A 154 -25.38 23.43 -33.79
C GLY A 154 -25.94 22.63 -34.94
N GLU A 155 -27.02 23.14 -35.57
CA GLU A 155 -27.74 22.55 -36.71
C GLU A 155 -26.88 22.44 -38.02
N ASN A 156 -25.59 22.53 -38.00
CA ASN A 156 -24.78 22.42 -39.22
C ASN A 156 -24.23 21.00 -39.39
N SER A 157 -24.75 20.38 -40.38
CA SER A 157 -24.61 19.07 -41.00
C SER A 157 -23.19 18.52 -41.28
N ASN A 158 -22.20 18.82 -40.48
CA ASN A 158 -20.97 18.05 -40.44
C ASN A 158 -21.18 16.90 -39.46
N LYS A 159 -21.33 15.68 -39.96
CA LYS A 159 -21.43 14.47 -39.18
C LYS A 159 -20.24 14.41 -38.24
N GLU A 160 -20.49 14.71 -36.97
CA GLU A 160 -19.50 14.49 -35.90
C GLU A 160 -19.04 13.03 -35.98
N ARG A 161 -17.74 12.84 -36.12
CA ARG A 161 -17.17 11.50 -36.22
C ARG A 161 -16.74 11.07 -34.82
N PHE A 162 -17.42 10.07 -34.34
CA PHE A 162 -17.06 9.42 -33.09
C PHE A 162 -16.26 8.14 -33.34
N SER A 163 -15.37 7.81 -32.44
CA SER A 163 -14.83 6.45 -32.31
C SER A 163 -15.96 5.47 -31.92
N GLU A 164 -15.63 4.21 -31.78
CA GLU A 164 -16.49 3.28 -31.05
C GLU A 164 -16.80 3.84 -29.66
N VAL A 165 -18.08 3.82 -29.28
CA VAL A 165 -18.53 4.25 -27.96
C VAL A 165 -18.34 3.11 -26.97
N LYS A 166 -17.61 3.35 -25.88
CA LYS A 166 -17.41 2.38 -24.82
C LYS A 166 -18.16 2.77 -23.56
N ALA A 167 -18.92 1.82 -23.03
CA ALA A 167 -19.50 1.96 -21.70
C ALA A 167 -18.43 1.75 -20.64
N PHE A 168 -18.51 2.51 -19.55
CA PHE A 168 -17.69 2.32 -18.36
C PHE A 168 -18.45 2.68 -17.10
N ARG A 169 -17.93 2.20 -15.99
CA ARG A 169 -18.45 2.47 -14.65
C ARG A 169 -17.26 2.61 -13.73
N LEU A 170 -17.23 3.65 -12.91
CA LEU A 170 -16.23 3.79 -11.88
C LEU A 170 -16.57 2.90 -10.70
N SER A 171 -15.59 2.19 -10.17
CA SER A 171 -15.76 1.44 -8.93
C SER A 171 -15.89 2.40 -7.74
N GLY A 172 -16.63 1.99 -6.71
CA GLY A 172 -16.71 2.71 -5.45
C GLY A 172 -15.54 2.42 -4.51
N LEU A 173 -14.54 1.69 -4.97
CA LEU A 173 -13.42 1.31 -4.12
C LEU A 173 -12.63 2.53 -3.64
N PRO A 174 -12.23 2.57 -2.37
CA PRO A 174 -11.40 3.65 -1.87
C PRO A 174 -10.05 3.67 -2.58
N LYS A 175 -9.57 4.87 -2.90
CA LYS A 175 -8.23 5.10 -3.46
C LYS A 175 -7.28 5.53 -2.36
N LEU A 176 -6.07 5.00 -2.37
CA LEU A 176 -5.05 5.32 -1.41
C LEU A 176 -3.87 6.04 -2.07
N ILE A 177 -3.43 7.11 -1.42
CA ILE A 177 -2.24 7.87 -1.80
C ILE A 177 -1.27 7.78 -0.62
N VAL A 178 -0.09 7.21 -0.84
CA VAL A 178 0.97 7.16 0.17
C VAL A 178 1.75 8.47 0.14
N HIS A 179 1.86 9.13 1.28
CA HIS A 179 2.56 10.40 1.42
C HIS A 179 3.98 10.23 1.93
N ASP A 180 4.17 9.33 2.89
CA ASP A 180 5.47 9.11 3.51
C ASP A 180 5.64 7.65 3.91
N THR A 181 6.88 7.19 3.82
CA THR A 181 7.29 5.87 4.28
C THR A 181 8.65 5.95 4.94
N GLN A 182 8.81 5.30 6.08
CA GLN A 182 10.06 5.21 6.81
C GLN A 182 10.36 3.76 7.18
N PHE A 183 11.58 3.32 6.89
CA PHE A 183 12.08 2.02 7.30
C PHE A 183 13.27 2.21 8.25
N THR A 184 13.19 1.62 9.45
CA THR A 184 14.21 1.76 10.51
C THR A 184 15.16 0.57 10.59
N GLY A 185 15.04 -0.42 9.69
CA GLY A 185 15.77 -1.69 9.74
C GLY A 185 14.98 -2.82 10.41
N TYR A 186 14.03 -2.52 11.29
CA TYR A 186 13.22 -3.48 12.06
C TYR A 186 11.74 -3.10 12.18
N SER A 187 11.38 -1.88 11.82
CA SER A 187 9.99 -1.44 11.72
C SER A 187 9.74 -0.69 10.41
N TYR A 188 8.50 -0.70 9.95
CA TYR A 188 8.06 0.04 8.78
C TYR A 188 6.92 0.96 9.14
N TYR A 189 7.09 2.25 8.87
CA TYR A 189 6.08 3.27 9.02
C TYR A 189 5.58 3.73 7.66
N LEU A 190 4.28 3.95 7.55
CA LEU A 190 3.69 4.61 6.40
C LEU A 190 2.59 5.60 6.83
N SER A 191 2.47 6.69 6.08
CA SER A 191 1.38 7.64 6.15
C SER A 191 0.65 7.66 4.81
N ALA A 192 -0.67 7.53 4.84
CA ALA A 192 -1.48 7.49 3.64
C ALA A 192 -2.75 8.33 3.77
N GLU A 193 -3.21 8.87 2.64
CA GLU A 193 -4.50 9.52 2.47
C GLU A 193 -5.43 8.56 1.73
N VAL A 194 -6.67 8.48 2.21
CA VAL A 194 -7.75 7.77 1.53
C VAL A 194 -8.71 8.78 0.96
N ARG A 195 -9.04 8.63 -0.29
CA ARG A 195 -10.09 9.41 -0.96
C ARG A 195 -11.31 8.54 -1.21
N PHE A 196 -12.45 9.04 -0.76
CA PHE A 196 -13.75 8.41 -0.97
C PHE A 196 -14.62 9.30 -1.83
N LYS A 197 -15.47 8.68 -2.63
CA LYS A 197 -16.55 9.37 -3.34
C LYS A 197 -17.92 9.22 -2.70
N THR A 198 -18.02 8.37 -1.69
CA THR A 198 -19.29 8.09 -1.01
C THR A 198 -19.17 8.36 0.47
N ASP A 199 -20.31 8.59 1.14
CA ASP A 199 -20.41 8.59 2.60
C ASP A 199 -20.17 7.21 3.23
N ALA A 200 -19.72 6.24 2.43
CA ALA A 200 -19.41 4.89 2.87
C ALA A 200 -18.39 4.94 4.03
N GLY A 201 -18.79 4.41 5.17
CA GLY A 201 -17.95 4.38 6.36
C GLY A 201 -16.72 3.53 6.13
N ILE A 202 -15.57 3.94 6.70
CA ILE A 202 -14.42 3.06 6.83
C ILE A 202 -14.78 1.97 7.82
N ILE A 203 -14.67 0.71 7.39
CA ILE A 203 -14.83 -0.46 8.24
C ILE A 203 -13.49 -0.79 8.90
N GLU A 204 -12.40 -0.80 8.11
CA GLU A 204 -11.05 -1.09 8.58
C GLU A 204 -10.02 -0.38 7.69
N GLN A 205 -8.92 0.07 8.28
CA GLN A 205 -7.78 0.65 7.56
C GLN A 205 -6.46 0.25 8.20
N GLY A 206 -5.41 0.14 7.39
CA GLY A 206 -4.11 -0.30 7.86
C GLY A 206 -3.12 -0.59 6.74
N ALA A 207 -2.16 -1.47 7.05
CA ALA A 207 -1.27 -2.06 6.06
C ALA A 207 -1.32 -3.58 6.15
N CYS A 208 -1.38 -4.24 5.01
CA CYS A 208 -1.17 -5.68 4.90
C CYS A 208 0.24 -5.95 4.38
N TYR A 209 0.88 -6.99 4.91
CA TYR A 209 2.26 -7.33 4.59
C TYR A 209 2.49 -8.84 4.53
N SER A 210 3.52 -9.26 3.81
CA SER A 210 3.87 -10.66 3.63
C SER A 210 5.34 -10.81 3.28
N SER A 211 5.98 -11.87 3.77
CA SER A 211 7.34 -12.24 3.37
C SER A 211 7.38 -13.18 2.15
N VAL A 212 6.22 -13.64 1.66
CA VAL A 212 6.14 -14.65 0.57
C VAL A 212 5.26 -14.22 -0.59
N LYS A 213 4.38 -13.24 -0.38
CA LYS A 213 3.39 -12.79 -1.37
C LYS A 213 3.69 -11.36 -1.78
N GLU A 214 4.04 -11.14 -3.06
CA GLU A 214 4.38 -9.83 -3.62
C GLU A 214 3.21 -8.81 -3.56
N LEU A 215 1.98 -9.28 -3.58
CA LEU A 215 0.76 -8.47 -3.46
C LEU A 215 -0.02 -8.90 -2.22
N PRO A 216 0.36 -8.46 -1.01
CA PRO A 216 -0.34 -8.83 0.21
C PRO A 216 -1.79 -8.34 0.18
N GLU A 217 -2.70 -9.07 0.80
CA GLU A 217 -4.13 -8.76 0.92
C GLU A 217 -4.55 -8.77 2.40
N ILE A 218 -5.76 -8.31 2.70
CA ILE A 218 -6.29 -8.27 4.08
C ILE A 218 -6.38 -9.65 4.75
N THR A 219 -6.25 -10.73 4.00
CA THR A 219 -6.16 -12.11 4.51
C THR A 219 -4.74 -12.52 4.94
N ASP A 220 -3.73 -11.75 4.57
CA ASP A 220 -2.35 -11.93 4.99
C ASP A 220 -2.11 -11.23 6.35
N GLN A 221 -0.87 -11.11 6.77
CA GLN A 221 -0.55 -10.33 7.99
C GLN A 221 -0.95 -8.87 7.81
N LYS A 222 -1.45 -8.24 8.87
CA LYS A 222 -1.89 -6.84 8.83
C LYS A 222 -1.60 -6.11 10.13
N ALA A 223 -1.32 -4.82 10.02
CA ALA A 223 -1.24 -3.87 11.09
C ALA A 223 -2.35 -2.83 10.92
N LEU A 224 -3.11 -2.61 12.00
CA LEU A 224 -4.21 -1.65 11.99
C LEU A 224 -3.69 -0.22 12.14
N ALA A 225 -4.28 0.68 11.41
CA ALA A 225 -3.95 2.09 11.44
C ALA A 225 -4.69 2.84 12.55
N ARG A 226 -4.02 3.87 13.08
CA ARG A 226 -4.65 4.95 13.82
C ARG A 226 -4.81 6.14 12.90
N GLY A 227 -6.00 6.77 12.87
CA GLY A 227 -6.21 7.89 11.97
C GLY A 227 -7.40 8.75 12.33
N THR A 228 -7.40 9.97 11.80
CA THR A 228 -8.50 10.92 11.91
C THR A 228 -9.30 10.95 10.62
N ARG A 229 -10.62 10.86 10.74
CA ARG A 229 -11.54 10.97 9.61
C ARG A 229 -11.90 12.44 9.38
N MET A 230 -11.79 12.89 8.13
CA MET A 230 -12.37 14.13 7.62
C MET A 230 -13.31 13.83 6.45
N TYR A 231 -14.22 14.74 6.11
CA TYR A 231 -15.39 14.52 5.25
C TYR A 231 -15.17 13.63 4.01
N ASN A 232 -14.33 13.98 3.06
CA ASN A 232 -14.12 13.20 1.82
C ASN A 232 -12.75 12.54 1.73
N TYR A 233 -11.96 12.65 2.77
CA TYR A 233 -10.66 12.00 2.89
C TYR A 233 -10.37 11.65 4.35
N SER A 234 -9.52 10.69 4.53
CA SER A 234 -9.01 10.28 5.83
C SER A 234 -7.51 10.12 5.72
N ASN A 235 -6.77 10.70 6.64
CA ASN A 235 -5.35 10.42 6.80
C ASN A 235 -5.18 9.38 7.88
N PHE A 236 -4.30 8.44 7.66
CA PHE A 236 -3.96 7.44 8.66
C PHE A 236 -2.46 7.11 8.63
N GLU A 237 -2.01 6.63 9.75
CA GLU A 237 -0.63 6.21 9.97
C GLU A 237 -0.62 4.76 10.45
N VAL A 238 0.34 4.01 9.98
CA VAL A 238 0.55 2.61 10.38
C VAL A 238 2.02 2.41 10.68
N GLU A 239 2.31 1.74 11.79
CA GLU A 239 3.62 1.23 12.11
C GLU A 239 3.56 -0.28 12.26
N VAL A 240 4.44 -0.98 11.57
CA VAL A 240 4.58 -2.44 11.63
C VAL A 240 5.89 -2.75 12.35
N MET A 241 5.80 -3.37 13.52
CA MET A 241 6.94 -3.67 14.39
C MET A 241 7.21 -5.17 14.57
N ASP A 242 6.22 -6.04 14.35
CA ASP A 242 6.33 -7.49 14.57
C ASP A 242 6.94 -8.21 13.36
N LEU A 243 8.06 -7.67 12.87
CA LEU A 243 8.76 -8.21 11.72
C LEU A 243 9.83 -9.23 12.15
N LEU A 244 10.07 -10.24 11.32
CA LEU A 244 11.15 -11.19 11.51
C LEU A 244 12.48 -10.59 11.05
N PRO A 245 13.60 -10.87 11.73
CA PRO A 245 14.92 -10.39 11.31
C PRO A 245 15.40 -11.02 10.00
N ALA A 246 16.24 -10.30 9.28
CA ALA A 246 16.85 -10.71 8.00
C ALA A 246 15.83 -11.26 6.99
N THR A 247 14.61 -10.69 6.98
CA THR A 247 13.48 -11.17 6.19
C THR A 247 13.03 -10.11 5.19
N HIS A 248 12.83 -10.53 3.95
CA HIS A 248 12.27 -9.67 2.91
C HIS A 248 10.75 -9.60 3.03
N TYR A 249 10.19 -8.39 2.93
CA TYR A 249 8.76 -8.13 3.03
C TYR A 249 8.25 -7.28 1.87
N TYR A 250 7.00 -7.56 1.50
CA TYR A 250 6.14 -6.72 0.70
C TYR A 250 5.06 -6.14 1.59
N ILE A 251 4.78 -4.84 1.48
CA ILE A 251 3.79 -4.13 2.29
C ILE A 251 3.00 -3.16 1.42
N ARG A 252 1.70 -3.04 1.68
CA ARG A 252 0.87 -2.00 1.08
C ARG A 252 -0.24 -1.55 2.02
N PRO A 253 -0.63 -0.27 2.00
CA PRO A 253 -1.79 0.21 2.73
C PRO A 253 -3.08 -0.35 2.13
N TYR A 254 -4.10 -0.46 2.97
CA TYR A 254 -5.45 -0.84 2.56
C TYR A 254 -6.51 -0.07 3.35
N VAL A 255 -7.69 0.06 2.75
CA VAL A 255 -8.90 0.53 3.39
C VAL A 255 -10.07 -0.30 2.91
N THR A 256 -10.88 -0.78 3.86
CA THR A 256 -12.12 -1.50 3.59
C THR A 256 -13.31 -0.62 3.91
N THR A 257 -14.25 -0.55 2.97
CA THR A 257 -15.56 0.11 3.08
C THR A 257 -16.66 -0.88 2.74
N GLU A 258 -17.91 -0.47 2.76
CA GLU A 258 -19.04 -1.29 2.29
C GLU A 258 -18.92 -1.65 0.80
N GLU A 259 -18.27 -0.82 0.00
CA GLU A 259 -18.05 -1.05 -1.43
C GLU A 259 -16.92 -2.08 -1.71
N GLY A 260 -16.10 -2.37 -0.72
CA GLY A 260 -14.98 -3.30 -0.81
C GLY A 260 -13.66 -2.77 -0.28
N THR A 261 -12.57 -3.46 -0.59
CA THR A 261 -11.23 -3.09 -0.15
C THR A 261 -10.44 -2.45 -1.29
N GLY A 262 -9.99 -1.21 -1.07
CA GLY A 262 -9.00 -0.54 -1.88
C GLY A 262 -7.59 -0.76 -1.32
N TYR A 263 -6.61 -0.86 -2.21
CA TYR A 263 -5.20 -1.05 -1.86
C TYR A 263 -4.35 0.03 -2.49
N GLY A 264 -3.36 0.50 -1.74
CA GLY A 264 -2.34 1.41 -2.26
C GLY A 264 -1.16 0.68 -2.92
N PRO A 265 -0.11 1.44 -3.28
CA PRO A 265 1.09 0.89 -3.87
C PRO A 265 1.80 -0.07 -2.93
N VAL A 266 2.49 -1.05 -3.52
CA VAL A 266 3.35 -1.99 -2.77
C VAL A 266 4.71 -1.35 -2.61
N ALA A 267 5.24 -1.41 -1.38
CA ALA A 267 6.63 -1.20 -1.09
C ALA A 267 7.29 -2.52 -0.68
N GLU A 268 8.59 -2.63 -0.91
CA GLU A 268 9.38 -3.79 -0.50
C GLU A 268 10.60 -3.34 0.31
N PHE A 269 10.96 -4.13 1.30
CA PHE A 269 12.10 -3.87 2.15
C PHE A 269 12.63 -5.19 2.76
N THR A 270 13.85 -5.16 3.27
CA THR A 270 14.44 -6.30 3.99
C THR A 270 14.86 -5.85 5.36
N THR A 271 14.35 -6.51 6.40
CA THR A 271 14.71 -6.23 7.79
C THR A 271 16.17 -6.57 8.05
N GLU A 272 16.78 -5.82 8.96
CA GLU A 272 18.14 -6.10 9.41
C GLU A 272 18.21 -7.42 10.19
N ARG A 273 19.43 -7.92 10.39
CA ARG A 273 19.65 -9.14 11.18
C ARG A 273 19.28 -8.94 12.64
N GLY A 274 19.49 -7.73 13.17
CA GLY A 274 19.23 -7.38 14.55
C GLY A 274 20.13 -8.06 15.57
N THR A 275 19.80 -7.84 16.84
CA THR A 275 20.52 -8.38 18.00
C THR A 275 19.56 -9.08 18.97
N GLU A 276 20.09 -10.03 19.72
CA GLU A 276 19.35 -10.64 20.82
C GLU A 276 19.06 -9.59 21.92
N PRO A 277 18.02 -9.80 22.75
CA PRO A 277 17.75 -8.93 23.90
C PRO A 277 18.94 -8.84 24.85
N VAL A 278 19.07 -7.69 25.50
CA VAL A 278 20.08 -7.49 26.54
C VAL A 278 19.44 -7.57 27.91
N ILE A 279 20.01 -8.37 28.81
CA ILE A 279 19.60 -8.42 30.20
C ILE A 279 20.34 -7.28 30.92
N ASN A 280 19.58 -6.21 31.23
CA ASN A 280 20.13 -5.01 31.83
C ASN A 280 20.40 -5.22 33.33
N ASN A 281 19.48 -5.86 34.01
CA ASN A 281 19.60 -6.17 35.44
C ASN A 281 18.97 -7.52 35.76
N PHE A 282 19.57 -8.22 36.71
CA PHE A 282 18.98 -9.39 37.39
C PHE A 282 19.39 -9.36 38.85
N SER A 283 18.38 -9.39 39.71
CA SER A 283 18.57 -9.42 41.16
C SER A 283 17.82 -10.59 41.78
N LEU A 284 18.41 -11.19 42.81
CA LEU A 284 17.86 -12.35 43.53
C LEU A 284 18.02 -12.09 45.03
N TYR A 285 16.91 -12.15 45.73
CA TYR A 285 16.85 -11.86 47.15
C TYR A 285 16.12 -12.95 47.93
N GLN A 286 16.53 -13.18 49.19
CA GLN A 286 15.74 -13.95 50.16
C GLN A 286 14.50 -13.14 50.52
N TYR A 287 13.30 -13.67 50.23
CA TYR A 287 12.05 -12.95 50.48
C TYR A 287 11.49 -13.31 51.85
N ASN A 288 11.11 -14.59 52.09
CA ASN A 288 10.58 -15.06 53.33
C ASN A 288 10.71 -16.59 53.42
N GLY A 289 11.28 -17.12 54.52
CA GLY A 289 11.43 -18.55 54.73
C GLY A 289 12.00 -19.28 53.50
N THR A 290 11.17 -20.07 52.85
CA THR A 290 11.55 -20.83 51.63
C THR A 290 11.27 -20.12 50.32
N ALA A 291 11.01 -18.81 50.35
CA ALA A 291 10.72 -18.01 49.15
C ALA A 291 11.88 -17.09 48.80
N VAL A 292 12.06 -16.88 47.51
CA VAL A 292 13.00 -15.92 46.94
C VAL A 292 12.27 -14.99 45.99
N GLU A 293 12.75 -13.75 45.91
CA GLU A 293 12.27 -12.72 45.01
C GLU A 293 13.29 -12.50 43.88
N LEU A 294 12.80 -12.48 42.65
CA LEU A 294 13.56 -12.17 41.45
C LEU A 294 13.08 -10.86 40.86
N TYR A 295 14.02 -10.00 40.56
CA TYR A 295 13.76 -8.83 39.73
C TYR A 295 14.65 -8.91 38.50
N ALA A 296 14.06 -8.64 37.30
CA ALA A 296 14.81 -8.53 36.07
C ALA A 296 14.33 -7.35 35.22
N SER A 297 15.27 -6.79 34.48
CA SER A 297 14.96 -5.79 33.42
C SER A 297 15.75 -6.10 32.17
N PHE A 298 15.11 -5.84 31.03
CA PHE A 298 15.62 -6.15 29.72
C PHE A 298 15.52 -4.91 28.82
N TYR A 299 16.26 -4.90 27.72
CA TYR A 299 16.05 -3.96 26.63
C TYR A 299 16.44 -4.59 25.30
N THR A 300 15.94 -4.01 24.24
CA THR A 300 16.34 -4.31 22.86
C THR A 300 16.56 -2.99 22.11
N ASN A 301 17.48 -3.01 21.16
CA ASN A 301 17.74 -1.85 20.30
C ASN A 301 16.93 -1.92 19.00
N ASP A 302 16.36 -3.07 18.69
CA ASP A 302 15.74 -3.38 17.40
C ASP A 302 14.45 -4.18 17.58
N PHE A 303 14.48 -5.50 17.41
CA PHE A 303 13.26 -6.32 17.43
C PHE A 303 12.67 -6.45 18.84
N LEU A 304 11.34 -6.35 18.92
CA LEU A 304 10.61 -6.46 20.18
C LEU A 304 10.89 -7.77 20.91
N ILE A 305 10.96 -7.70 22.24
CA ILE A 305 10.98 -8.88 23.10
C ILE A 305 9.60 -9.55 23.03
N THR A 306 9.58 -10.83 22.68
CA THR A 306 8.36 -11.64 22.56
C THR A 306 8.06 -12.46 23.78
N ASN A 307 9.09 -12.90 24.52
CA ASN A 307 8.97 -13.70 25.72
C ASN A 307 10.10 -13.37 26.69
N TYR A 308 9.84 -13.48 27.96
CA TYR A 308 10.86 -13.46 29.01
C TYR A 308 10.46 -14.34 30.19
N GLY A 309 11.40 -14.61 31.07
CA GLY A 309 11.16 -15.40 32.24
C GLY A 309 12.42 -15.76 33.00
N TYR A 310 12.36 -16.83 33.76
CA TYR A 310 13.49 -17.32 34.53
C TYR A 310 13.58 -18.85 34.48
N SER A 311 14.77 -19.36 34.80
CA SER A 311 14.97 -20.77 35.06
C SER A 311 15.69 -20.94 36.40
N TYR A 312 15.38 -22.04 37.09
CA TYR A 312 16.04 -22.38 38.35
C TYR A 312 16.16 -23.89 38.54
N GLY A 313 17.15 -24.29 39.32
CA GLY A 313 17.35 -25.68 39.69
C GLY A 313 18.31 -25.82 40.88
N VAL A 314 18.50 -27.04 41.32
CA VAL A 314 19.44 -27.33 42.43
C VAL A 314 20.87 -27.24 41.93
N TYR A 315 21.67 -26.43 42.58
CA TYR A 315 23.07 -26.20 42.25
C TYR A 315 24.03 -27.00 43.15
N SER A 316 24.96 -27.70 42.52
CA SER A 316 26.04 -28.39 43.23
C SER A 316 27.32 -27.56 43.19
N GLN A 317 27.80 -27.13 44.32
CA GLN A 317 29.08 -26.41 44.45
C GLN A 317 30.27 -27.27 44.04
N GLU A 318 30.19 -28.59 44.26
CA GLU A 318 31.25 -29.53 43.98
C GLU A 318 31.45 -29.71 42.47
N THR A 319 30.37 -29.81 41.70
CA THR A 319 30.41 -30.06 40.26
C THR A 319 30.17 -28.81 39.41
N GLY A 320 29.69 -27.73 39.97
CA GLY A 320 29.28 -26.51 39.23
C GLY A 320 28.03 -26.71 38.35
N VAL A 321 27.27 -27.76 38.54
CA VAL A 321 26.14 -28.14 37.67
C VAL A 321 24.81 -27.82 38.34
N VAL A 322 23.89 -27.29 37.54
CA VAL A 322 22.48 -27.12 37.89
C VAL A 322 21.72 -28.37 37.47
N THR A 323 21.00 -28.99 38.38
CA THR A 323 20.17 -30.18 38.14
C THR A 323 18.69 -29.86 38.32
N ASN A 324 17.83 -30.64 37.67
CA ASN A 324 16.36 -30.44 37.73
C ASN A 324 15.97 -28.98 37.36
N GLU A 325 16.62 -28.43 36.38
CA GLU A 325 16.34 -27.07 35.93
C GLU A 325 14.91 -26.98 35.33
N GLN A 326 14.14 -26.03 35.81
CA GLN A 326 12.80 -25.70 35.34
C GLN A 326 12.83 -24.32 34.70
N MET A 327 12.19 -24.19 33.54
CA MET A 327 12.05 -22.91 32.82
C MET A 327 10.61 -22.40 33.01
N ILE A 328 10.47 -21.19 33.48
CA ILE A 328 9.20 -20.53 33.75
C ILE A 328 9.09 -19.31 32.89
N GLU A 329 8.06 -19.27 32.06
CA GLU A 329 7.69 -18.07 31.29
C GLU A 329 6.84 -17.18 32.18
N VAL A 330 7.23 -15.91 32.29
CA VAL A 330 6.46 -14.89 32.96
C VAL A 330 5.45 -14.31 32.00
N PRO A 331 4.16 -14.15 32.39
CA PRO A 331 3.17 -13.54 31.52
C PRO A 331 3.62 -12.18 31.03
N PHE A 332 3.65 -12.02 29.70
CA PHE A 332 4.03 -10.76 29.06
C PHE A 332 2.94 -9.73 29.35
N THR A 333 3.31 -8.67 30.06
CA THR A 333 2.45 -7.50 30.21
C THR A 333 2.89 -6.47 29.17
N ASP A 334 1.92 -5.87 28.48
CA ASP A 334 2.13 -4.88 27.40
C ASP A 334 2.72 -3.55 27.92
N ASP A 335 3.47 -3.63 29.03
CA ASP A 335 4.11 -2.48 29.64
C ASP A 335 5.49 -2.28 28.98
N TYR A 336 5.74 -1.08 28.46
CA TYR A 336 7.00 -0.63 27.86
C TYR A 336 8.26 -0.86 28.74
N ARG A 337 8.08 -1.27 29.97
CA ARG A 337 9.17 -1.41 30.94
C ARG A 337 9.98 -2.68 30.82
N GLN A 338 9.55 -3.69 30.05
CA GLN A 338 10.29 -4.94 29.87
C GLN A 338 10.98 -5.40 31.17
N THR A 339 10.22 -5.44 32.26
CA THR A 339 10.68 -5.83 33.60
C THR A 339 9.72 -6.84 34.19
N PHE A 340 10.21 -7.69 35.08
CA PHE A 340 9.34 -8.47 35.93
C PHE A 340 9.87 -8.54 37.34
N ASP A 341 8.93 -8.80 38.28
CA ASP A 341 9.12 -9.04 39.67
C ASP A 341 8.37 -10.32 40.02
N GLU A 342 9.06 -11.37 40.46
CA GLU A 342 8.46 -12.67 40.72
C GLU A 342 8.91 -13.25 42.08
N ILE A 343 7.98 -13.87 42.81
CA ILE A 343 8.26 -14.57 44.04
C ILE A 343 8.15 -16.07 43.82
N VAL A 344 9.27 -16.77 43.91
CA VAL A 344 9.33 -18.23 43.81
C VAL A 344 9.23 -18.83 45.19
N THR A 345 8.19 -19.64 45.40
CA THR A 345 7.87 -20.28 46.68
C THR A 345 8.07 -21.79 46.66
N GLY A 346 8.05 -22.44 47.81
CA GLY A 346 8.11 -23.89 47.91
C GLY A 346 9.51 -24.49 47.70
N LEU A 347 10.54 -23.69 47.85
CA LEU A 347 11.91 -24.13 47.78
C LEU A 347 12.26 -24.95 49.02
N ARG A 348 13.17 -25.94 48.87
CA ARG A 348 13.56 -26.84 49.95
C ARG A 348 14.58 -26.20 50.89
N PRO A 349 14.32 -26.16 52.21
CA PRO A 349 15.31 -25.69 53.19
C PRO A 349 16.65 -26.43 53.05
N GLY A 350 17.75 -25.73 53.32
CA GLY A 350 19.11 -26.27 53.25
C GLY A 350 19.58 -26.64 51.85
N THR A 351 18.88 -26.19 50.83
CA THR A 351 19.23 -26.47 49.43
C THR A 351 19.76 -25.22 48.75
N LEU A 352 20.86 -25.37 48.07
CA LEU A 352 21.43 -24.31 47.24
C LEU A 352 20.78 -24.36 45.85
N TYR A 353 20.13 -23.29 45.46
CA TYR A 353 19.54 -23.12 44.13
C TYR A 353 20.33 -22.15 43.30
N ALA A 354 20.35 -22.39 41.98
CA ALA A 354 20.82 -21.43 40.97
C ALA A 354 19.63 -20.94 40.13
N PHE A 355 19.60 -19.65 39.91
CA PHE A 355 18.59 -18.97 39.12
C PHE A 355 19.29 -18.18 37.99
N ARG A 356 18.66 -18.13 36.84
CA ARG A 356 19.00 -17.19 35.75
C ARG A 356 17.72 -16.69 35.10
N VAL A 357 17.78 -15.54 34.49
CA VAL A 357 16.69 -14.95 33.72
C VAL A 357 17.00 -15.02 32.23
N TYR A 358 15.98 -15.00 31.42
CA TYR A 358 16.10 -14.98 29.96
C TYR A 358 15.12 -14.01 29.35
N ALA A 359 15.47 -13.52 28.15
CA ALA A 359 14.59 -12.80 27.27
C ALA A 359 14.79 -13.27 25.82
N LYS A 360 13.72 -13.28 25.05
CA LYS A 360 13.69 -13.75 23.66
C LYS A 360 13.08 -12.69 22.77
N ASN A 361 13.65 -12.52 21.57
CA ASN A 361 13.05 -11.79 20.46
C ASN A 361 13.12 -12.64 19.18
N GLY A 362 12.80 -12.04 18.01
CA GLY A 362 12.87 -12.73 16.73
C GLY A 362 14.28 -13.20 16.32
N VAL A 363 15.34 -12.64 16.92
CA VAL A 363 16.74 -12.99 16.63
C VAL A 363 17.18 -14.19 17.43
N GLY A 364 16.87 -14.23 18.73
CA GLY A 364 17.33 -15.31 19.60
C GLY A 364 16.93 -15.14 21.06
N ILE A 365 17.60 -15.88 21.92
CA ILE A 365 17.39 -15.91 23.36
C ILE A 365 18.69 -15.56 24.08
N SER A 366 18.65 -14.54 24.90
CA SER A 366 19.72 -14.20 25.83
C SER A 366 19.46 -14.71 27.24
N TYR A 367 20.48 -15.11 27.93
CA TYR A 367 20.43 -15.56 29.31
C TYR A 367 21.38 -14.75 30.19
N SER A 368 20.98 -14.49 31.43
CA SER A 368 21.92 -14.01 32.45
C SER A 368 22.87 -15.12 32.90
N ASN A 369 23.94 -14.73 33.56
CA ASN A 369 24.67 -15.68 34.42
C ASN A 369 23.78 -16.19 35.54
N TYR A 370 24.06 -17.38 36.01
CA TYR A 370 23.42 -17.91 37.22
C TYR A 370 23.78 -17.08 38.46
N ARG A 371 22.78 -16.84 39.30
CA ARG A 371 22.95 -16.38 40.66
C ARG A 371 22.50 -17.49 41.60
N THR A 372 23.24 -17.74 42.66
CA THR A 372 22.94 -18.80 43.62
C THR A 372 22.44 -18.21 44.92
N ILE A 373 21.54 -18.95 45.55
CA ILE A 373 21.01 -18.62 46.86
C ILE A 373 20.76 -19.92 47.67
N GLU A 374 21.21 -19.97 48.91
CA GLU A 374 20.94 -21.07 49.80
C GLU A 374 19.67 -20.77 50.60
N ILE A 375 18.75 -21.71 50.61
CA ILE A 375 17.51 -21.57 51.36
C ILE A 375 17.77 -21.92 52.83
N PRO A 376 17.43 -21.01 53.78
CA PRO A 376 17.69 -21.23 55.19
C PRO A 376 17.04 -22.53 55.71
N VAL A 377 17.74 -23.18 56.62
CA VAL A 377 17.15 -24.23 57.46
C VAL A 377 16.51 -23.52 58.65
N GLU A 378 15.21 -23.62 58.79
CA GLU A 378 14.53 -23.07 59.96
C GLU A 378 15.02 -23.69 61.27
#